data_f04b0bfb9157ac7990207b1d1e774aa0
#
_entry.id   f04b0bfb9157ac7990207b1d1e774aa0
#
_cell.length_a   1.000
_cell.length_b   1.000
_cell.length_c   1.000
_cell.angle_alpha   90.00
_cell.angle_beta   90.00
_cell.angle_gamma   90.00
#
_symmetry.space_group_name_H-M   'P 1'
#
loop_
_entity.id
_entity.type
_entity.pdbx_description
1 polymer ?
#
loop_
_entity_poly.entity_id
_entity_poly.type
_entity_poly.pdbx_seq_one_letter_code
_entity_poly.pdbx_strand_id
1 'polypeptide(L)'
;ISSLTSLSSNKYVLMLMINLFMIIIGMIMDDVSAMLLCTPILLPVVVSLGIHPIHFAAIIGTNLGLGNVTPPTAPTLYFGGRMAKTPVSQMMKPAMIFILFAWLPTLLAVTFLPELALWLPRLVLGGRL
;
A
#
# COMPACT_ATOMS: atom_id res chain seq x y z
N ILE A 1 18.35 1.54 7.21
CA ILE A 1 17.53 2.05 8.33
C ILE A 1 18.04 3.44 8.73
N SER A 2 19.34 3.59 9.05
CA SER A 2 19.91 4.86 9.44
C SER A 2 19.78 5.95 8.37
N SER A 3 19.88 5.57 7.10
CA SER A 3 19.73 6.52 5.98
C SER A 3 18.32 7.09 5.89
N LEU A 4 17.29 6.24 6.12
CA LEU A 4 15.90 6.69 6.11
C LEU A 4 15.59 7.59 7.30
N THR A 5 16.08 7.24 8.48
CA THR A 5 15.88 8.05 9.69
C THR A 5 16.68 9.35 9.67
N SER A 6 17.83 9.38 8.96
CA SER A 6 18.60 10.62 8.80
C SER A 6 17.97 11.60 7.82
N LEU A 7 17.19 11.10 6.84
CA LEU A 7 16.50 11.95 5.88
C LEU A 7 15.32 12.70 6.49
N SER A 8 14.67 12.12 7.50
CA SER A 8 13.57 12.78 8.20
C SER A 8 13.42 12.21 9.59
N SER A 9 13.27 13.10 10.57
CA SER A 9 12.90 12.75 11.94
C SER A 9 11.38 12.63 12.11
N ASN A 10 10.60 13.01 11.11
CA ASN A 10 9.15 13.01 11.17
C ASN A 10 8.60 11.64 10.73
N LYS A 11 7.86 10.99 11.64
CA LYS A 11 7.21 9.71 11.40
C LYS A 11 6.33 9.71 10.15
N TYR A 12 5.54 10.77 9.95
CA TYR A 12 4.61 10.85 8.82
C TYR A 12 5.33 10.96 7.48
N VAL A 13 6.44 11.70 7.44
CA VAL A 13 7.26 11.80 6.23
C VAL A 13 7.86 10.45 5.87
N LEU A 14 8.34 9.70 6.85
CA LEU A 14 8.87 8.34 6.63
C LEU A 14 7.77 7.39 6.14
N MET A 15 6.57 7.49 6.69
CA MET A 15 5.42 6.69 6.22
C MET A 15 5.07 7.00 4.77
N LEU A 16 5.09 8.28 4.38
CA LEU A 16 4.85 8.68 2.99
C LEU A 16 5.93 8.14 2.06
N MET A 17 7.19 8.17 2.48
CA MET A 17 8.29 7.59 1.70
C MET A 17 8.14 6.09 1.53
N ILE A 18 7.73 5.38 2.58
CA ILE A 18 7.46 3.95 2.52
C ILE A 18 6.30 3.67 1.57
N ASN A 19 5.23 4.45 1.64
CA ASN A 19 4.08 4.33 0.73
C ASN A 19 4.50 4.49 -0.72
N LEU A 20 5.28 5.53 -1.02
CA LEU A 20 5.77 5.77 -2.38
C LEU A 20 6.62 4.60 -2.88
N PHE A 21 7.53 4.11 -2.03
CA PHE A 21 8.37 2.96 -2.35
C PHE A 21 7.53 1.72 -2.65
N MET A 22 6.53 1.43 -1.80
CA MET A 22 5.67 0.27 -1.97
C MET A 22 4.78 0.36 -3.22
N ILE A 23 4.32 1.55 -3.58
CA ILE A 23 3.57 1.75 -4.82
C ILE A 23 4.45 1.42 -6.02
N ILE A 24 5.69 1.90 -6.03
CA ILE A 24 6.63 1.63 -7.12
C ILE A 24 6.91 0.13 -7.23
N ILE A 25 7.15 -0.55 -6.11
CA ILE A 25 7.38 -1.99 -6.08
C ILE A 25 6.13 -2.75 -6.58
N GLY A 26 4.94 -2.35 -6.14
CA GLY A 26 3.68 -2.97 -6.58
C GLY A 26 3.40 -2.79 -8.06
N MET A 27 3.94 -1.73 -8.67
CA MET A 27 3.84 -1.52 -10.13
C MET A 27 4.73 -2.48 -10.92
N ILE A 28 5.78 -3.00 -10.30
CA ILE A 28 6.79 -3.84 -10.97
C ILE A 28 6.60 -5.32 -10.67
N MET A 29 6.18 -5.64 -9.45
CA MET A 29 6.07 -7.01 -8.94
C MET A 29 4.63 -7.33 -8.57
N ASP A 30 4.31 -8.63 -8.53
CA ASP A 30 3.03 -9.07 -7.99
C ASP A 30 2.97 -8.90 -6.46
N ASP A 31 1.76 -8.91 -5.91
CA ASP A 31 1.50 -8.64 -4.49
C ASP A 31 2.26 -9.58 -3.56
N VAL A 32 2.20 -10.88 -3.85
CA VAL A 32 2.75 -11.90 -2.97
C VAL A 32 4.27 -11.76 -2.90
N SER A 33 4.91 -11.64 -4.07
CA SER A 33 6.36 -11.47 -4.15
C SER A 33 6.82 -10.18 -3.47
N ALA A 34 6.11 -9.09 -3.73
CA ALA A 34 6.44 -7.80 -3.12
C ALA A 34 6.28 -7.84 -1.60
N MET A 35 5.21 -8.46 -1.12
CA MET A 35 4.96 -8.60 0.31
C MET A 35 6.05 -9.44 1.00
N LEU A 36 6.40 -10.58 0.42
CA LEU A 36 7.42 -11.47 0.97
C LEU A 36 8.81 -10.82 0.98
N LEU A 37 9.09 -9.99 -0.02
CA LEU A 37 10.38 -9.30 -0.11
C LEU A 37 10.46 -8.10 0.83
N CYS A 38 9.43 -7.26 0.83
CA CYS A 38 9.49 -5.96 1.49
C CYS A 38 9.14 -6.02 2.98
N THR A 39 8.27 -6.93 3.40
CA THR A 39 7.84 -7.00 4.80
C THR A 39 9.00 -7.24 5.77
N PRO A 40 9.90 -8.23 5.55
CA PRO A 40 11.03 -8.43 6.46
C PRO A 40 11.99 -7.24 6.52
N ILE A 41 12.07 -6.48 5.44
CA ILE A 41 12.96 -5.31 5.34
C ILE A 41 12.36 -4.10 6.06
N LEU A 42 11.07 -3.85 5.83
CA LEU A 42 10.40 -2.63 6.31
C LEU A 42 9.81 -2.77 7.71
N LEU A 43 9.44 -3.98 8.13
CA LEU A 43 8.79 -4.18 9.43
C LEU A 43 9.63 -3.67 10.61
N PRO A 44 10.94 -3.97 10.71
CA PRO A 44 11.75 -3.41 11.79
C PRO A 44 11.76 -1.88 11.80
N VAL A 45 11.76 -1.26 10.63
CA VAL A 45 11.75 0.21 10.50
C VAL A 45 10.45 0.78 11.07
N VAL A 46 9.30 0.24 10.66
CA VAL A 46 8.00 0.76 11.11
C VAL A 46 7.74 0.47 12.58
N VAL A 47 8.21 -0.65 13.08
CA VAL A 47 8.11 -0.98 14.52
C VAL A 47 8.95 0.01 15.34
N SER A 48 10.14 0.38 14.86
CA SER A 48 10.99 1.37 15.53
C SER A 48 10.35 2.75 15.54
N LEU A 49 9.46 3.04 14.59
CA LEU A 49 8.69 4.29 14.54
C LEU A 49 7.45 4.28 15.44
N GLY A 50 7.18 3.16 16.12
CA GLY A 50 6.01 3.01 16.98
C GLY A 50 4.72 2.66 16.23
N ILE A 51 4.82 2.18 15.00
CA ILE A 51 3.67 1.76 14.20
C ILE A 51 3.35 0.30 14.51
N HIS A 52 2.07 0.02 14.79
CA HIS A 52 1.63 -1.33 15.07
C HIS A 52 1.78 -2.22 13.83
N PRO A 53 2.26 -3.48 13.96
CA PRO A 53 2.42 -4.37 12.81
C PRO A 53 1.15 -4.60 12.00
N ILE A 54 -0.01 -4.67 12.64
CA ILE A 54 -1.30 -4.82 11.94
C ILE A 54 -1.62 -3.57 11.12
N HIS A 55 -1.34 -2.39 11.64
CA HIS A 55 -1.48 -1.14 10.90
C HIS A 55 -0.58 -1.13 9.66
N PHE A 56 0.65 -1.56 9.82
CA PHE A 56 1.59 -1.69 8.70
C PHE A 56 1.11 -2.71 7.66
N ALA A 57 0.54 -3.83 8.10
CA ALA A 57 -0.03 -4.82 7.17
C ALA A 57 -1.15 -4.23 6.32
N ALA A 58 -2.02 -3.41 6.90
CA ALA A 58 -3.07 -2.71 6.16
C ALA A 58 -2.49 -1.71 5.16
N ILE A 59 -1.44 -0.99 5.53
CA ILE A 59 -0.74 -0.06 4.65
C ILE A 59 -0.13 -0.81 3.45
N ILE A 60 0.55 -1.93 3.69
CA ILE A 60 1.14 -2.75 2.63
C ILE A 60 0.06 -3.26 1.69
N GLY A 61 -1.02 -3.83 2.21
CA GLY A 61 -2.10 -4.37 1.40
C GLY A 61 -2.72 -3.31 0.49
N THR A 62 -2.95 -2.11 1.02
CA THR A 62 -3.50 -1.00 0.24
C THR A 62 -2.53 -0.55 -0.86
N ASN A 63 -1.24 -0.44 -0.54
CA ASN A 63 -0.22 -0.04 -1.51
C ASN A 63 -0.08 -1.04 -2.65
N LEU A 64 -0.01 -2.32 -2.34
CA LEU A 64 0.16 -3.36 -3.35
C LEU A 64 -1.08 -3.50 -4.22
N GLY A 65 -2.27 -3.40 -3.61
CA GLY A 65 -3.51 -3.38 -4.38
C GLY A 65 -3.55 -2.22 -5.37
N LEU A 66 -3.08 -1.05 -4.97
CA LEU A 66 -2.96 0.10 -5.86
C LEU A 66 -2.00 -0.20 -7.02
N GLY A 67 -0.87 -0.83 -6.74
CA GLY A 67 0.11 -1.19 -7.76
C GLY A 67 -0.45 -2.12 -8.82
N ASN A 68 -1.35 -3.02 -8.44
CA ASN A 68 -1.96 -3.98 -9.37
C ASN A 68 -2.81 -3.36 -10.46
N VAL A 69 -3.32 -2.17 -10.25
CA VAL A 69 -4.13 -1.47 -11.25
C VAL A 69 -3.39 -0.29 -11.88
N THR A 70 -2.16 -0.04 -11.42
CA THR A 70 -1.34 1.08 -11.92
C THR A 70 -0.34 0.59 -12.96
N PRO A 71 -0.27 1.21 -14.17
CA PRO A 71 0.76 0.89 -15.14
C PRO A 71 2.17 1.07 -14.57
N PRO A 72 3.20 0.34 -15.07
CA PRO A 72 3.23 -0.40 -16.33
C PRO A 72 2.76 -1.84 -16.26
N THR A 73 2.84 -2.53 -15.12
CA THR A 73 2.46 -3.95 -15.10
C THR A 73 0.96 -4.15 -14.98
N ALA A 74 0.32 -3.46 -14.05
CA ALA A 74 -1.14 -3.45 -13.84
C ALA A 74 -1.80 -4.81 -14.17
N PRO A 75 -1.37 -5.93 -13.55
CA PRO A 75 -1.82 -7.25 -14.00
C PRO A 75 -3.33 -7.43 -13.89
N THR A 76 -3.95 -6.90 -12.85
CA THR A 76 -5.40 -6.97 -12.67
C THR A 76 -6.14 -6.18 -13.73
N LEU A 77 -5.62 -5.02 -14.12
CA LEU A 77 -6.22 -4.19 -15.14
C LEU A 77 -6.17 -4.88 -16.52
N TYR A 78 -5.02 -5.44 -16.88
CA TYR A 78 -4.86 -6.15 -18.15
C TYR A 78 -5.72 -7.41 -18.21
N PHE A 79 -5.79 -8.14 -17.12
CA PHE A 79 -6.62 -9.35 -17.03
C PHE A 79 -8.11 -9.01 -17.20
N GLY A 80 -8.57 -7.97 -16.50
CA GLY A 80 -9.95 -7.49 -16.65
C GLY A 80 -10.25 -7.02 -18.07
N GLY A 81 -9.30 -6.35 -18.70
CA GLY A 81 -9.44 -5.93 -20.09
C GLY A 81 -9.60 -7.09 -21.07
N ARG A 82 -8.85 -8.17 -20.86
CA ARG A 82 -8.97 -9.37 -21.67
C ARG A 82 -10.33 -10.03 -21.51
N MET A 83 -10.82 -10.13 -20.28
CA MET A 83 -12.14 -10.72 -20.01
C MET A 83 -13.27 -9.87 -20.60
N ALA A 84 -13.16 -8.56 -20.50
CA ALA A 84 -14.16 -7.63 -21.03
C ALA A 84 -14.01 -7.38 -22.53
N LYS A 85 -12.96 -7.93 -23.17
CA LYS A 85 -12.63 -7.69 -24.59
C LYS A 85 -12.51 -6.21 -24.90
N THR A 86 -11.96 -5.44 -23.97
CA THR A 86 -11.79 -3.99 -24.06
C THR A 86 -10.31 -3.65 -24.12
N PRO A 87 -9.87 -2.75 -25.02
CA PRO A 87 -8.48 -2.32 -25.05
C PRO A 87 -8.06 -1.61 -23.77
N VAL A 88 -6.83 -1.84 -23.33
CA VAL A 88 -6.30 -1.22 -22.12
C VAL A 88 -6.30 0.30 -22.22
N SER A 89 -6.08 0.84 -23.43
CA SER A 89 -6.12 2.29 -23.67
C SER A 89 -7.45 2.94 -23.30
N GLN A 90 -8.55 2.21 -23.46
CA GLN A 90 -9.87 2.71 -23.04
C GLN A 90 -10.13 2.57 -21.54
N MET A 91 -9.41 1.67 -20.87
CA MET A 91 -9.55 1.41 -19.44
C MET A 91 -8.66 2.31 -18.59
N MET A 92 -7.59 2.85 -19.16
CA MET A 92 -6.59 3.63 -18.43
C MET A 92 -7.18 4.89 -17.79
N LYS A 93 -8.00 5.63 -18.52
CA LYS A 93 -8.58 6.88 -18.03
C LYS A 93 -9.53 6.65 -16.85
N PRO A 94 -10.53 5.73 -16.92
CA PRO A 94 -11.34 5.41 -15.74
C PRO A 94 -10.52 4.85 -14.59
N ALA A 95 -9.51 4.02 -14.86
CA ALA A 95 -8.65 3.47 -13.83
C ALA A 95 -7.86 4.56 -13.10
N MET A 96 -7.32 5.53 -13.83
CA MET A 96 -6.60 6.65 -13.23
C MET A 96 -7.50 7.52 -12.37
N ILE A 97 -8.75 7.75 -12.80
CA ILE A 97 -9.73 8.49 -12.00
C ILE A 97 -10.02 7.72 -10.71
N PHE A 98 -10.21 6.42 -10.79
CA PHE A 98 -10.46 5.56 -9.62
C PHE A 98 -9.29 5.62 -8.64
N ILE A 99 -8.05 5.53 -9.14
CA ILE A 99 -6.84 5.60 -8.34
C ILE A 99 -6.77 6.95 -7.61
N LEU A 100 -6.96 8.06 -8.33
CA LEU A 100 -6.82 9.39 -7.74
C LEU A 100 -7.90 9.72 -6.73
N PHE A 101 -9.15 9.32 -6.97
CA PHE A 101 -10.28 9.77 -6.15
C PHE A 101 -10.75 8.76 -5.11
N ALA A 102 -10.42 7.49 -5.28
CA ALA A 102 -10.82 6.45 -4.33
C ALA A 102 -9.62 5.84 -3.60
N TRP A 103 -8.64 5.39 -4.34
CA TRP A 103 -7.54 4.61 -3.75
C TRP A 103 -6.52 5.47 -3.01
N LEU A 104 -6.07 6.57 -3.61
CA LEU A 104 -5.12 7.45 -2.93
C LEU A 104 -5.69 8.05 -1.64
N PRO A 105 -6.93 8.58 -1.60
CA PRO A 105 -7.52 9.02 -0.34
C PRO A 105 -7.63 7.90 0.69
N THR A 106 -7.99 6.68 0.26
CA THR A 106 -8.06 5.52 1.15
C THR A 106 -6.69 5.17 1.71
N LEU A 107 -5.66 5.18 0.87
CA LEU A 107 -4.29 4.91 1.31
C LEU A 107 -3.82 5.94 2.34
N LEU A 108 -4.06 7.23 2.09
CA LEU A 108 -3.71 8.29 3.02
C LEU A 108 -4.47 8.14 4.34
N ALA A 109 -5.76 7.81 4.28
CA ALA A 109 -6.56 7.58 5.47
C ALA A 109 -6.04 6.39 6.28
N VAL A 110 -5.75 5.27 5.64
CA VAL A 110 -5.19 4.09 6.32
C VAL A 110 -3.82 4.41 6.92
N THR A 111 -3.01 5.20 6.23
CA THR A 111 -1.66 5.57 6.70
C THR A 111 -1.71 6.45 7.94
N PHE A 112 -2.58 7.47 7.95
CA PHE A 112 -2.60 8.47 9.02
C PHE A 112 -3.62 8.19 10.12
N LEU A 113 -4.58 7.30 9.87
CA LEU A 113 -5.61 6.94 10.85
C LEU A 113 -5.46 5.47 11.25
N PRO A 114 -4.65 5.17 12.27
CA PRO A 114 -4.43 3.76 12.69
C PRO A 114 -5.71 3.06 13.12
N GLU A 115 -6.72 3.78 13.57
CA GLU A 115 -7.99 3.19 13.99
C GLU A 115 -8.73 2.50 12.84
N LEU A 116 -8.57 2.95 11.60
CA LEU A 116 -9.16 2.27 10.43
C LEU A 116 -8.64 0.83 10.28
N ALA A 117 -7.35 0.62 10.56
CA ALA A 117 -6.72 -0.69 10.46
C ALA A 117 -6.92 -1.51 11.73
N LEU A 118 -6.92 -0.88 12.89
CA LEU A 118 -6.91 -1.54 14.19
C LEU A 118 -8.30 -1.71 14.81
N TRP A 119 -9.32 -1.02 14.30
CA TRP A 119 -10.65 -1.05 14.89
C TRP A 119 -11.26 -2.45 14.93
N LEU A 120 -11.30 -3.13 13.80
CA LEU A 120 -11.88 -4.47 13.74
C LEU A 120 -11.04 -5.51 14.49
N PRO A 121 -9.70 -5.55 14.34
CA PRO A 121 -8.86 -6.44 15.16
C PRO A 121 -9.03 -6.21 16.67
N ARG A 122 -9.13 -4.97 17.11
CA ARG A 122 -9.37 -4.67 18.53
C ARG A 122 -10.73 -5.17 19.00
N LEU A 123 -11.74 -5.06 18.15
CA LEU A 123 -13.08 -5.53 18.47
C LEU A 123 -13.12 -7.05 18.61
N VAL A 124 -12.44 -7.77 17.72
CA VAL A 124 -12.44 -9.24 17.67
C VAL A 124 -11.48 -9.83 18.70
N LEU A 125 -10.24 -9.30 18.78
CA LEU A 125 -9.19 -9.84 19.64
C LEU A 125 -9.12 -9.20 21.02
N GLY A 126 -9.81 -8.09 21.22
CA GLY A 126 -9.82 -7.37 22.48
C GLY A 126 -8.45 -6.84 22.87
N GLY A 127 -8.06 -7.05 24.11
CA GLY A 127 -6.79 -6.55 24.65
C GLY A 127 -5.54 -7.31 24.25
N ARG A 128 -5.61 -8.18 23.24
CA ARG A 128 -4.46 -8.95 22.76
C ARG A 128 -3.59 -8.19 21.74
N LEU A 129 -3.97 -6.97 21.41
CA LEU A 129 -3.21 -6.12 20.48
C LEU A 129 -2.39 -5.08 21.22
#